data_02cb536a497dd85e6fa7d8be25e2e31c
#
_entry.id   02cb536a497dd85e6fa7d8be25e2e31c
#
_cell.length_a   1.000
_cell.length_b   1.000
_cell.length_c   1.000
_cell.angle_alpha   90.00
_cell.angle_beta   90.00
_cell.angle_gamma   90.00
#
_symmetry.space_group_name_H-M   'P 1'
#
loop_
_entity.id
_entity.type
_entity.pdbx_description
1 polymer ?
#
loop_
_entity_poly.entity_id
_entity_poly.type
_entity_poly.pdbx_seq_one_letter_code
_entity_poly.pdbx_strand_id
1 'polypeptide(L)'
;MKNKFNAKKIVIDGITFDSIKEGVYYSTLLSLKMAKNENERIIDVKIQPRFDIIVNSVKIGFYKADFEVTYANHQKVIIDVKGLKKGASYQLFRLKKKLVEAIYNIKIIEV
;
A
#
# COMPACT_ATOMS: atom_id res chain seq x y z
N MET A 1 6.74 -22.94 6.93
CA MET A 1 5.79 -23.14 5.84
C MET A 1 6.28 -22.46 4.57
N LYS A 2 6.30 -23.17 3.47
CA LYS A 2 6.74 -22.58 2.22
C LYS A 2 5.65 -21.66 1.66
N ASN A 3 6.05 -20.50 1.15
CA ASN A 3 5.15 -19.62 0.41
C ASN A 3 4.68 -20.33 -0.86
N LYS A 4 3.36 -20.34 -1.06
CA LYS A 4 2.71 -21.01 -2.18
C LYS A 4 3.18 -20.48 -3.55
N PHE A 5 3.60 -19.21 -3.60
CA PHE A 5 4.00 -18.52 -4.84
C PHE A 5 5.48 -18.14 -4.83
N ASN A 6 6.28 -18.82 -4.01
CA ASN A 6 7.71 -18.54 -3.88
C ASN A 6 8.02 -17.08 -3.52
N ALA A 7 7.07 -16.37 -2.91
CA ALA A 7 7.29 -15.03 -2.43
C ALA A 7 8.33 -15.08 -1.31
N LYS A 8 9.40 -14.33 -1.46
CA LYS A 8 10.48 -14.26 -0.46
C LYS A 8 10.33 -12.99 0.34
N LYS A 9 10.45 -13.12 1.66
CA LYS A 9 10.50 -11.97 2.55
C LYS A 9 11.86 -11.30 2.44
N ILE A 10 11.86 -9.99 2.60
CA ILE A 10 13.07 -9.19 2.60
C ILE A 10 13.01 -8.19 3.76
N VAL A 11 14.16 -7.90 4.36
CA VAL A 11 14.27 -6.93 5.46
C VAL A 11 15.03 -5.71 4.96
N ILE A 12 14.43 -4.53 5.09
CA ILE A 12 15.05 -3.25 4.73
C ILE A 12 14.79 -2.28 5.87
N ASP A 13 15.84 -1.66 6.40
CA ASP A 13 15.76 -0.73 7.53
C ASP A 13 15.02 -1.33 8.74
N GLY A 14 15.21 -2.61 9.00
CA GLY A 14 14.56 -3.31 10.10
C GLY A 14 13.10 -3.69 9.86
N ILE A 15 12.57 -3.39 8.68
CA ILE A 15 11.19 -3.70 8.31
C ILE A 15 11.18 -4.94 7.43
N THR A 16 10.34 -5.92 7.80
CA THR A 16 10.16 -7.14 7.00
C THR A 16 9.02 -6.95 6.02
N PHE A 17 9.31 -7.11 4.74
CA PHE A 17 8.32 -7.05 3.66
C PHE A 17 7.99 -8.44 3.17
N ASP A 18 6.71 -8.66 2.82
CA ASP A 18 6.22 -9.97 2.39
C ASP A 18 6.68 -10.37 1.00
N SER A 19 7.22 -9.43 0.23
CA SER A 19 7.78 -9.72 -1.08
C SER A 19 8.98 -8.82 -1.37
N ILE A 20 9.86 -9.30 -2.26
CA ILE A 20 10.98 -8.50 -2.74
C ILE A 20 10.48 -7.26 -3.47
N LYS A 21 9.40 -7.39 -4.23
CA LYS A 21 8.81 -6.26 -4.95
C LYS A 21 8.39 -5.12 -4.01
N GLU A 22 7.75 -5.45 -2.88
CA GLU A 22 7.39 -4.47 -1.86
C GLU A 22 8.62 -3.78 -1.27
N GLY A 23 9.63 -4.58 -0.91
CA GLY A 23 10.88 -4.03 -0.34
C GLY A 23 11.61 -3.12 -1.30
N VAL A 24 11.70 -3.50 -2.57
CA VAL A 24 12.31 -2.67 -3.61
C VAL A 24 11.52 -1.38 -3.79
N TYR A 25 10.20 -1.47 -3.80
CA TYR A 25 9.35 -0.28 -3.91
C TYR A 25 9.57 0.67 -2.73
N TYR A 26 9.63 0.13 -1.52
CA TYR A 26 9.95 0.92 -0.32
C TYR A 26 11.28 1.66 -0.45
N SER A 27 12.32 0.97 -0.92
CA SER A 27 13.63 1.60 -1.15
C SER A 27 13.55 2.74 -2.16
N THR A 28 12.75 2.56 -3.22
CA THR A 28 12.52 3.61 -4.21
C THR A 28 11.82 4.81 -3.58
N LEU A 29 10.81 4.58 -2.73
CA LEU A 29 10.14 5.66 -2.02
C LEU A 29 11.10 6.43 -1.11
N LEU A 30 11.98 5.73 -0.39
CA LEU A 30 12.97 6.38 0.47
C LEU A 30 13.93 7.27 -0.31
N SER A 31 14.31 6.86 -1.52
CA SER A 31 15.20 7.66 -2.36
C SER A 31 14.59 8.99 -2.75
N LEU A 32 13.25 9.07 -2.83
CA LEU A 32 12.54 10.29 -3.17
C LEU A 32 12.48 11.31 -2.02
N LYS A 33 12.93 10.96 -0.83
CA LYS A 33 13.07 11.94 0.27
C LYS A 33 14.08 13.06 -0.06
N MET A 34 14.97 12.79 -1.00
CA MET A 34 15.98 13.76 -1.45
C MET A 34 15.59 14.48 -2.74
N ALA A 35 14.39 14.25 -3.27
CA ALA A 35 13.95 14.90 -4.50
C ALA A 35 13.82 16.42 -4.31
N LYS A 36 14.23 17.19 -5.31
CA LYS A 36 14.17 18.65 -5.25
C LYS A 36 12.78 19.21 -5.50
N ASN A 37 12.00 18.53 -6.36
CA ASN A 37 10.65 18.96 -6.70
C ASN A 37 9.68 18.58 -5.56
N GLU A 38 8.94 19.57 -5.05
CA GLU A 38 7.97 19.35 -3.96
C GLU A 38 6.87 18.34 -4.32
N ASN A 39 6.54 18.23 -5.60
CA ASN A 39 5.53 17.25 -6.05
C ASN A 39 6.07 15.83 -6.04
N GLU A 40 7.38 15.66 -5.95
CA GLU A 40 8.04 14.35 -5.94
C GLU A 40 8.72 14.03 -4.60
N ARG A 41 9.09 15.07 -3.84
CA ARG A 41 9.80 14.86 -2.57
C ARG A 41 8.86 14.27 -1.52
N ILE A 42 9.23 13.12 -1.01
CA ILE A 42 8.48 12.41 0.03
C ILE A 42 8.93 12.91 1.39
N ILE A 43 7.99 13.29 2.26
CA ILE A 43 8.27 13.69 3.63
C ILE A 43 7.89 12.62 4.65
N ASP A 44 7.01 11.70 4.30
CA ASP A 44 6.62 10.61 5.20
C ASP A 44 6.15 9.39 4.42
N VAL A 45 6.51 8.21 4.92
CA VAL A 45 6.03 6.92 4.41
C VAL A 45 5.50 6.12 5.58
N LYS A 46 4.20 5.89 5.59
CA LYS A 46 3.55 5.05 6.60
C LYS A 46 3.39 3.64 6.03
N ILE A 47 3.81 2.65 6.81
CA ILE A 47 3.77 1.24 6.41
C ILE A 47 2.44 0.63 6.82
N GLN A 48 1.81 -0.10 5.91
CA GLN A 48 0.58 -0.87 6.12
C GLN A 48 -0.54 -0.05 6.78
N PRO A 49 -0.95 1.07 6.16
CA PRO A 49 -2.10 1.82 6.67
C PRO A 49 -3.34 0.93 6.64
N ARG A 50 -4.12 0.99 7.71
CA ARG A 50 -5.32 0.16 7.86
C ARG A 50 -6.57 1.01 7.72
N PHE A 51 -7.52 0.49 6.97
CA PHE A 51 -8.83 1.12 6.77
C PHE A 51 -9.92 0.14 7.16
N ASP A 52 -10.71 0.47 8.18
CA ASP A 52 -11.87 -0.34 8.54
C ASP A 52 -12.98 -0.12 7.52
N ILE A 53 -13.63 -1.21 7.13
CA ILE A 53 -14.76 -1.16 6.19
C ILE A 53 -16.04 -1.22 7.02
N ILE A 54 -16.71 -0.06 7.14
CA ILE A 54 -17.91 0.11 7.95
C ILE A 54 -19.03 0.60 7.05
N VAL A 55 -20.14 -0.11 7.05
CA VAL A 55 -21.32 0.24 6.26
C VAL A 55 -22.52 0.26 7.20
N ASN A 56 -23.25 1.39 7.24
CA ASN A 56 -24.41 1.57 8.11
C ASN A 56 -24.10 1.21 9.57
N SER A 57 -22.97 1.66 10.07
CA SER A 57 -22.46 1.42 11.44
C SER A 57 -22.11 -0.05 11.73
N VAL A 58 -22.06 -0.90 10.71
CA VAL A 58 -21.65 -2.29 10.83
C VAL A 58 -20.26 -2.48 10.26
N LYS A 59 -19.34 -3.03 11.05
CA LYS A 59 -18.00 -3.34 10.58
C LYS A 59 -18.05 -4.63 9.75
N ILE A 60 -17.75 -4.50 8.47
CA ILE A 60 -17.73 -5.63 7.53
C ILE A 60 -16.37 -6.32 7.53
N GLY A 61 -15.29 -5.55 7.67
CA GLY A 61 -13.95 -6.06 7.65
C GLY A 61 -12.96 -4.91 7.65
N PHE A 62 -11.78 -5.16 7.12
CA PHE A 62 -10.75 -4.12 6.99
C PHE A 62 -9.89 -4.36 5.75
N TYR A 63 -9.15 -3.32 5.37
CA TYR A 63 -8.19 -3.36 4.30
C TYR A 63 -6.87 -2.75 4.77
N LYS A 64 -5.77 -3.42 4.48
CA LYS A 64 -4.42 -2.87 4.68
C LYS A 64 -3.79 -2.63 3.32
N ALA A 65 -3.40 -1.40 3.05
CA ALA A 65 -2.55 -1.08 1.92
C ALA A 65 -1.08 -1.35 2.28
N ASP A 66 -0.19 -1.21 1.32
CA ASP A 66 1.24 -1.37 1.60
C ASP A 66 1.86 -0.08 2.11
N PHE A 67 1.51 1.06 1.53
CA PHE A 67 2.13 2.35 1.88
C PHE A 67 1.13 3.49 1.84
N GLU A 68 1.28 4.43 2.77
CA GLU A 68 0.71 5.77 2.67
C GLU A 68 1.86 6.75 2.57
N VAL A 69 1.93 7.46 1.45
CA VAL A 69 3.03 8.37 1.13
C VAL A 69 2.52 9.80 1.22
N THR A 70 3.25 10.64 1.95
CA THR A 70 2.99 12.07 2.03
C THR A 70 4.11 12.81 1.32
N TYR A 71 3.74 13.65 0.36
CA TYR A 71 4.70 14.49 -0.39
C TYR A 71 4.86 15.86 0.25
N ALA A 72 5.92 16.56 -0.11
CA ALA A 72 6.20 17.89 0.41
C ALA A 72 5.10 18.91 0.07
N ASN A 73 4.36 18.68 -1.02
CA ASN A 73 3.21 19.50 -1.40
C ASN A 73 1.93 19.16 -0.61
N HIS A 74 2.04 18.31 0.42
CA HIS A 74 0.97 17.84 1.31
C HIS A 74 -0.01 16.85 0.68
N GLN A 75 0.20 16.42 -0.55
CA GLN A 75 -0.61 15.35 -1.13
C GLN A 75 -0.28 14.01 -0.50
N LYS A 76 -1.32 13.20 -0.27
CA LYS A 76 -1.19 11.85 0.24
C LYS A 76 -1.65 10.85 -0.81
N VAL A 77 -0.91 9.75 -0.93
CA VAL A 77 -1.19 8.69 -1.89
C VAL A 77 -1.16 7.36 -1.17
N ILE A 78 -2.18 6.54 -1.40
CA ILE A 78 -2.24 5.17 -0.86
C ILE A 78 -1.80 4.23 -1.98
N ILE A 79 -0.83 3.37 -1.67
CA ILE A 79 -0.18 2.51 -2.66
C ILE A 79 -0.30 1.05 -2.24
N ASP A 80 -0.68 0.21 -3.19
CA ASP A 80 -0.70 -1.24 -3.02
C ASP A 80 0.16 -1.88 -4.09
N VAL A 81 1.16 -2.65 -3.67
CA VAL A 81 2.10 -3.32 -4.57
C VAL A 81 1.53 -4.70 -4.90
N LYS A 82 1.21 -4.93 -6.17
CA LYS A 82 0.59 -6.18 -6.62
C LYS A 82 1.55 -7.03 -7.44
N GLY A 83 1.68 -8.31 -7.06
CA GLY A 83 2.40 -9.28 -7.86
C GLY A 83 1.52 -9.88 -8.94
N LEU A 84 0.45 -10.56 -8.53
CA LEU A 84 -0.45 -11.27 -9.42
C LEU A 84 -1.81 -10.58 -9.45
N LYS A 85 -2.26 -10.16 -10.65
CA LYS A 85 -3.52 -9.43 -10.83
C LYS A 85 -4.63 -10.33 -11.38
N LYS A 86 -4.79 -11.52 -10.81
CA LYS A 86 -5.86 -12.45 -11.18
C LYS A 86 -6.20 -13.40 -10.03
N GLY A 87 -7.34 -14.07 -10.13
CA GLY A 87 -7.79 -15.04 -9.15
C GLY A 87 -8.66 -14.43 -8.06
N ALA A 88 -9.10 -15.30 -7.12
CA ALA A 88 -10.03 -14.90 -6.07
C ALA A 88 -9.46 -13.84 -5.13
N SER A 89 -8.18 -13.95 -4.78
CA SER A 89 -7.51 -12.97 -3.92
C SER A 89 -7.51 -11.58 -4.53
N TYR A 90 -7.24 -11.50 -5.83
CA TYR A 90 -7.23 -10.21 -6.52
C TYR A 90 -8.63 -9.63 -6.64
N GLN A 91 -9.64 -10.47 -6.87
CA GLN A 91 -11.04 -10.01 -6.93
C GLN A 91 -11.50 -9.48 -5.56
N LEU A 92 -11.13 -10.14 -4.47
CA LEU A 92 -11.42 -9.65 -3.12
C LEU A 92 -10.72 -8.33 -2.86
N PHE A 93 -9.45 -8.19 -3.25
CA PHE A 93 -8.72 -6.93 -3.16
C PHE A 93 -9.46 -5.81 -3.90
N ARG A 94 -9.89 -6.06 -5.13
CA ARG A 94 -10.60 -5.04 -5.92
C ARG A 94 -11.89 -4.59 -5.26
N LEU A 95 -12.63 -5.53 -4.67
CA LEU A 95 -13.85 -5.20 -3.93
C LEU A 95 -13.54 -4.31 -2.72
N LYS A 96 -12.55 -4.71 -1.92
CA LYS A 96 -12.13 -3.93 -0.75
C LYS A 96 -11.62 -2.55 -1.16
N LYS A 97 -10.86 -2.46 -2.24
CA LYS A 97 -10.37 -1.19 -2.78
C LYS A 97 -11.51 -0.25 -3.09
N LYS A 98 -12.53 -0.73 -3.81
CA LYS A 98 -13.72 0.08 -4.14
C LYS A 98 -14.46 0.55 -2.90
N LEU A 99 -14.63 -0.34 -1.92
CA LEU A 99 -15.31 0.00 -0.67
C LEU A 99 -14.55 1.09 0.09
N VAL A 100 -13.25 0.93 0.24
CA VAL A 100 -12.41 1.89 0.97
C VAL A 100 -12.35 3.23 0.23
N GLU A 101 -12.20 3.21 -1.09
CA GLU A 101 -12.21 4.44 -1.89
C GLU A 101 -13.52 5.19 -1.73
N ALA A 102 -14.65 4.48 -1.71
CA ALA A 102 -15.96 5.09 -1.54
C ALA A 102 -16.18 5.63 -0.13
N ILE A 103 -15.83 4.86 0.89
CA ILE A 103 -16.04 5.22 2.30
C ILE A 103 -15.18 6.41 2.72
N TYR A 104 -13.89 6.37 2.34
CA TYR A 104 -12.90 7.37 2.79
C TYR A 104 -12.65 8.48 1.79
N ASN A 105 -13.27 8.41 0.62
CA ASN A 105 -13.08 9.39 -0.46
C ASN A 105 -11.59 9.54 -0.81
N ILE A 106 -10.91 8.42 -1.00
CA ILE A 106 -9.50 8.35 -1.36
C ILE A 106 -9.33 7.53 -2.63
N LYS A 107 -8.13 7.56 -3.20
CA LYS A 107 -7.78 6.72 -4.34
C LYS A 107 -6.60 5.85 -3.97
N ILE A 108 -6.68 4.56 -4.30
CA ILE A 108 -5.63 3.57 -4.05
C ILE A 108 -4.96 3.27 -5.38
N ILE A 109 -3.64 3.39 -5.42
CA ILE A 109 -2.84 3.16 -6.62
C ILE A 109 -2.22 1.77 -6.53
N GLU A 110 -2.46 0.95 -7.57
CA GLU A 110 -1.80 -0.34 -7.73
C GLU A 110 -0.50 -0.16 -8.52
N VAL A 111 0.57 -0.72 -8.02
CA VAL A 111 1.87 -0.67 -8.70
C VAL A 111 2.50 -2.05 -8.85
#